data_6b5f3887a0ce4f5d863ecf92f05429e1
#
_entry.id   6b5f3887a0ce4f5d863ecf92f05429e1
#
_cell.length_a   1.000
_cell.length_b   1.000
_cell.length_c   1.000
_cell.angle_alpha   90.00
_cell.angle_beta   90.00
_cell.angle_gamma   90.00
#
_symmetry.space_group_name_H-M   'P 1'
#
loop_
_entity.id
_entity.type
_entity.pdbx_description
1 polymer ?
#
loop_
_entity_poly.entity_id
_entity_poly.type
_entity_poly.pdbx_seq_one_letter_code
_entity_poly.pdbx_strand_id
1 'polypeptide(L)'
;QDDAVAAPESFADLGLEEALVAATDSMGLTRPTDIQAFAIPKILSGGHFLVASHTGSGKTLSYLLPVIQQMKDAERETGARAKPKRPRVLVVGPTRELAEQVRSVAKAVSHHCKFSSELIIGGEKFATQRQVLDRSLDVVVGTPGRIIKHCEEGNLFLSNVTHVILDEADTLFEAGFGDEVRRLLRPLQKNPEGKQCIVVSATMAEKVAKMVSAELPDLQRIDTPSLHKSAPNLRHRFVDCPGSVDKMAIVEQIVSGDFRSGKKT
;
A
#
# COMPACT_ATOMS: atom_id res chain seq x y z
N GLN A 1 -18.27 -0.18 27.95
CA GLN A 1 -19.02 -1.28 27.31
C GLN A 1 -18.58 -1.26 25.86
N ASP A 2 -17.58 -2.08 25.54
CA ASP A 2 -17.20 -2.35 24.14
C ASP A 2 -18.28 -3.30 23.60
N ASP A 3 -19.19 -2.75 22.82
CA ASP A 3 -20.02 -3.57 21.93
C ASP A 3 -19.08 -4.29 20.97
N ALA A 4 -18.91 -5.57 21.17
CA ALA A 4 -18.16 -6.43 20.27
C ALA A 4 -18.92 -6.47 18.93
N VAL A 5 -18.59 -5.53 18.04
CA VAL A 5 -19.07 -5.55 16.66
C VAL A 5 -18.59 -6.88 16.07
N ALA A 6 -19.51 -7.71 15.63
CA ALA A 6 -19.19 -8.98 14.99
C ALA A 6 -18.20 -8.74 13.85
N ALA A 7 -17.18 -9.59 13.76
CA ALA A 7 -16.21 -9.49 12.68
C ALA A 7 -16.93 -9.55 11.32
N PRO A 8 -16.63 -8.67 10.36
CA PRO A 8 -17.29 -8.66 9.06
C PRO A 8 -17.09 -10.00 8.35
N GLU A 9 -18.15 -10.58 7.82
CA GLU A 9 -18.10 -11.87 7.14
C GLU A 9 -17.77 -11.75 5.65
N SER A 10 -18.00 -10.57 5.07
CA SER A 10 -17.77 -10.30 3.65
C SER A 10 -17.20 -8.91 3.41
N PHE A 11 -16.68 -8.66 2.21
CA PHE A 11 -16.24 -7.32 1.79
C PHE A 11 -17.40 -6.35 1.59
N ALA A 12 -18.62 -6.84 1.35
CA ALA A 12 -19.82 -6.01 1.27
C ALA A 12 -20.13 -5.35 2.62
N ASP A 13 -19.90 -6.04 3.74
CA ASP A 13 -20.11 -5.52 5.09
C ASP A 13 -19.19 -4.33 5.43
N LEU A 14 -18.11 -4.13 4.64
CA LEU A 14 -17.16 -3.03 4.81
C LEU A 14 -17.58 -1.73 4.11
N GLY A 15 -18.75 -1.70 3.47
CA GLY A 15 -19.24 -0.54 2.72
C GLY A 15 -18.67 -0.42 1.30
N LEU A 16 -18.10 -1.49 0.75
CA LEU A 16 -17.63 -1.52 -0.63
C LEU A 16 -18.78 -1.75 -1.62
N GLU A 17 -18.72 -1.06 -2.76
CA GLU A 17 -19.67 -1.26 -3.86
C GLU A 17 -19.51 -2.63 -4.54
N GLU A 18 -20.58 -3.10 -5.18
CA GLU A 18 -20.67 -4.42 -5.80
C GLU A 18 -19.51 -4.73 -6.76
N ALA A 19 -19.08 -3.75 -7.57
CA ALA A 19 -17.96 -3.93 -8.50
C ALA A 19 -16.64 -4.25 -7.80
N LEU A 20 -16.39 -3.70 -6.61
CA LEU A 20 -15.18 -3.96 -5.83
C LEU A 20 -15.29 -5.28 -5.07
N VAL A 21 -16.47 -5.63 -4.58
CA VAL A 21 -16.74 -6.95 -4.00
C VAL A 21 -16.55 -8.04 -5.05
N ALA A 22 -17.10 -7.87 -6.26
CA ALA A 22 -16.88 -8.81 -7.36
C ALA A 22 -15.39 -8.94 -7.74
N ALA A 23 -14.60 -7.86 -7.60
CA ALA A 23 -13.15 -7.94 -7.80
C ALA A 23 -12.48 -8.82 -6.76
N THR A 24 -12.84 -8.73 -5.47
CA THR A 24 -12.28 -9.60 -4.42
C THR A 24 -12.69 -11.06 -4.62
N ASP A 25 -13.94 -11.32 -4.98
CA ASP A 25 -14.44 -12.67 -5.28
C ASP A 25 -13.68 -13.33 -6.44
N SER A 26 -13.41 -12.57 -7.51
CA SER A 26 -12.65 -13.05 -8.66
C SER A 26 -11.19 -13.40 -8.33
N MET A 27 -10.65 -12.83 -7.26
CA MET A 27 -9.33 -13.16 -6.70
C MET A 27 -9.38 -14.31 -5.68
N GLY A 28 -10.56 -14.91 -5.44
CA GLY A 28 -10.75 -15.97 -4.46
C GLY A 28 -10.76 -15.46 -3.00
N LEU A 29 -10.96 -14.16 -2.79
CA LEU A 29 -10.98 -13.52 -1.49
C LEU A 29 -12.43 -13.27 -1.06
N THR A 30 -13.01 -14.19 -0.32
CA THR A 30 -14.41 -14.13 0.14
C THR A 30 -14.56 -13.46 1.50
N ARG A 31 -13.54 -13.50 2.33
CA ARG A 31 -13.52 -12.90 3.66
C ARG A 31 -12.39 -11.89 3.81
N PRO A 32 -12.65 -10.72 4.38
CA PRO A 32 -11.60 -9.74 4.66
C PRO A 32 -10.66 -10.25 5.76
N THR A 33 -9.40 -9.90 5.65
CA THR A 33 -8.44 -10.07 6.74
C THR A 33 -8.65 -9.01 7.82
N ASP A 34 -8.06 -9.20 9.01
CA ASP A 34 -8.20 -8.23 10.11
C ASP A 34 -7.86 -6.81 9.66
N ILE A 35 -6.73 -6.62 8.96
CA ILE A 35 -6.33 -5.27 8.50
C ILE A 35 -7.31 -4.69 7.49
N GLN A 36 -7.89 -5.49 6.62
CA GLN A 36 -8.90 -5.04 5.67
C GLN A 36 -10.20 -4.64 6.39
N ALA A 37 -10.63 -5.45 7.35
CA ALA A 37 -11.81 -5.18 8.17
C ALA A 37 -11.69 -3.87 8.95
N PHE A 38 -10.51 -3.57 9.51
CA PHE A 38 -10.27 -2.34 10.28
C PHE A 38 -9.98 -1.12 9.40
N ALA A 39 -9.22 -1.29 8.32
CA ALA A 39 -8.75 -0.16 7.54
C ALA A 39 -9.77 0.34 6.50
N ILE A 40 -10.46 -0.57 5.80
CA ILE A 40 -11.37 -0.19 4.71
C ILE A 40 -12.44 0.81 5.17
N PRO A 41 -13.24 0.55 6.23
CA PRO A 41 -14.29 1.49 6.66
C PRO A 41 -13.72 2.84 7.11
N LYS A 42 -12.57 2.83 7.79
CA LYS A 42 -11.91 4.05 8.24
C LYS A 42 -11.40 4.88 7.06
N ILE A 43 -10.74 4.26 6.08
CA ILE A 43 -10.26 4.95 4.90
C ILE A 43 -11.44 5.54 4.10
N LEU A 44 -12.56 4.82 3.98
CA LEU A 44 -13.78 5.33 3.34
C LEU A 44 -14.35 6.56 4.04
N SER A 45 -14.18 6.70 5.36
CA SER A 45 -14.63 7.90 6.09
C SER A 45 -13.78 9.14 5.87
N GLY A 46 -12.65 9.03 5.16
CA GLY A 46 -11.74 10.15 4.91
C GLY A 46 -10.73 10.37 6.03
N GLY A 47 -9.78 11.30 5.82
CA GLY A 47 -8.70 11.61 6.75
C GLY A 47 -7.37 10.91 6.42
N HIS A 48 -6.32 11.20 7.19
CA HIS A 48 -4.99 10.63 6.98
C HIS A 48 -4.76 9.44 7.94
N PHE A 49 -4.21 8.34 7.43
CA PHE A 49 -4.03 7.13 8.22
C PHE A 49 -2.62 6.56 8.14
N LEU A 50 -2.12 6.11 9.30
CA LEU A 50 -0.99 5.19 9.40
C LEU A 50 -1.54 3.77 9.68
N VAL A 51 -1.37 2.89 8.71
CA VAL A 51 -1.85 1.51 8.75
C VAL A 51 -0.67 0.59 9.05
N ALA A 52 -0.68 -0.01 10.23
CA ALA A 52 0.39 -0.91 10.66
C ALA A 52 -0.10 -2.36 10.74
N SER A 53 0.58 -3.25 9.98
CA SER A 53 0.30 -4.68 10.00
C SER A 53 1.46 -5.47 9.40
N HIS A 54 1.64 -6.73 9.80
CA HIS A 54 2.71 -7.60 9.29
C HIS A 54 2.64 -7.84 7.77
N THR A 55 3.74 -8.28 7.17
CA THR A 55 3.78 -8.66 5.74
C THR A 55 2.82 -9.82 5.45
N GLY A 56 2.20 -9.82 4.27
CA GLY A 56 1.23 -10.86 3.90
C GLY A 56 -0.16 -10.74 4.54
N SER A 57 -0.45 -9.69 5.31
CA SER A 57 -1.75 -9.47 5.94
C SER A 57 -2.86 -8.97 5.01
N GLY A 58 -2.54 -8.64 3.74
CA GLY A 58 -3.50 -8.10 2.79
C GLY A 58 -3.57 -6.57 2.74
N LYS A 59 -2.51 -5.87 3.20
CA LYS A 59 -2.44 -4.39 3.22
C LYS A 59 -2.76 -3.73 1.88
N THR A 60 -2.30 -4.29 0.77
CA THR A 60 -2.51 -3.70 -0.56
C THR A 60 -3.98 -3.47 -0.87
N LEU A 61 -4.83 -4.45 -0.65
CA LEU A 61 -6.28 -4.31 -0.84
C LEU A 61 -6.92 -3.43 0.24
N SER A 62 -6.37 -3.40 1.45
CA SER A 62 -6.93 -2.57 2.53
C SER A 62 -6.91 -1.07 2.21
N TYR A 63 -5.98 -0.62 1.35
CA TYR A 63 -5.95 0.77 0.89
C TYR A 63 -6.46 0.95 -0.56
N LEU A 64 -6.21 0.00 -1.46
CA LEU A 64 -6.61 0.16 -2.86
C LEU A 64 -8.13 0.18 -3.02
N LEU A 65 -8.86 -0.74 -2.39
CA LEU A 65 -10.31 -0.84 -2.55
C LEU A 65 -11.03 0.45 -2.13
N PRO A 66 -10.84 0.97 -0.90
CA PRO A 66 -11.52 2.20 -0.49
C PRO A 66 -11.08 3.43 -1.30
N VAL A 67 -9.81 3.55 -1.66
CA VAL A 67 -9.32 4.67 -2.49
C VAL A 67 -9.92 4.63 -3.89
N ILE A 68 -10.04 3.46 -4.51
CA ILE A 68 -10.69 3.33 -5.81
C ILE A 68 -12.18 3.67 -5.70
N GLN A 69 -12.87 3.24 -4.65
CA GLN A 69 -14.26 3.62 -4.42
C GLN A 69 -14.41 5.14 -4.31
N GLN A 70 -13.68 5.79 -3.41
CA GLN A 70 -13.73 7.25 -3.24
C GLN A 70 -13.41 8.01 -4.54
N MET A 71 -12.44 7.50 -5.32
CA MET A 71 -12.11 8.06 -6.62
C MET A 71 -13.29 7.94 -7.60
N LYS A 72 -14.05 6.83 -7.55
CA LYS A 72 -15.24 6.61 -8.39
C LYS A 72 -16.44 7.38 -7.91
N ASP A 73 -16.61 7.53 -6.60
CA ASP A 73 -17.65 8.37 -6.02
C ASP A 73 -17.47 9.83 -6.45
N ALA A 74 -16.26 10.37 -6.32
CA ALA A 74 -15.93 11.71 -6.78
C ALA A 74 -16.15 11.88 -8.31
N GLU A 75 -15.88 10.84 -9.10
CA GLU A 75 -16.18 10.87 -10.55
C GLU A 75 -17.68 10.95 -10.83
N ARG A 76 -18.49 10.22 -10.07
CA ARG A 76 -19.96 10.23 -10.18
C ARG A 76 -20.57 11.55 -9.73
N GLU A 77 -20.09 12.09 -8.62
CA GLU A 77 -20.64 13.30 -7.99
C GLU A 77 -20.24 14.59 -8.70
N THR A 78 -18.98 14.69 -9.09
CA THR A 78 -18.39 15.95 -9.59
C THR A 78 -17.97 15.91 -11.06
N GLY A 79 -18.02 14.74 -11.69
CA GLY A 79 -17.46 14.53 -13.02
C GLY A 79 -15.91 14.58 -13.06
N ALA A 80 -15.24 14.56 -11.89
CA ALA A 80 -13.80 14.63 -11.80
C ALA A 80 -13.14 13.42 -12.47
N ARG A 81 -12.28 13.67 -13.46
CA ARG A 81 -11.56 12.63 -14.20
C ARG A 81 -10.07 12.92 -14.25
N ALA A 82 -9.29 11.87 -14.45
CA ALA A 82 -7.88 12.01 -14.72
C ALA A 82 -7.65 12.82 -16.01
N LYS A 83 -6.58 13.61 -16.02
CA LYS A 83 -6.12 14.37 -17.18
C LYS A 83 -4.73 13.88 -17.58
N PRO A 84 -4.30 14.08 -18.83
CA PRO A 84 -2.92 13.79 -19.23
C PRO A 84 -1.92 14.37 -18.24
N LYS A 85 -0.94 13.57 -17.84
CA LYS A 85 0.10 13.94 -16.86
C LYS A 85 -0.40 14.31 -15.46
N ARG A 86 -1.69 14.10 -15.13
CA ARG A 86 -2.29 14.50 -13.84
C ARG A 86 -3.14 13.36 -13.28
N PRO A 87 -2.49 12.37 -12.63
CA PRO A 87 -3.19 11.29 -11.97
C PRO A 87 -3.99 11.79 -10.77
N ARG A 88 -4.95 10.99 -10.34
CA ARG A 88 -5.77 11.21 -9.13
C ARG A 88 -5.21 10.51 -7.90
N VAL A 89 -4.59 9.34 -8.11
CA VAL A 89 -4.03 8.50 -7.05
C VAL A 89 -2.55 8.25 -7.32
N LEU A 90 -1.74 8.38 -6.30
CA LEU A 90 -0.31 8.09 -6.33
C LEU A 90 0.02 7.03 -5.28
N VAL A 91 0.57 5.89 -5.72
CA VAL A 91 1.10 4.86 -4.83
C VAL A 91 2.61 4.81 -4.95
N VAL A 92 3.30 4.94 -3.84
CA VAL A 92 4.76 5.04 -3.77
C VAL A 92 5.31 3.91 -2.92
N GLY A 93 6.16 3.09 -3.51
CA GLY A 93 6.88 2.01 -2.82
C GLY A 93 8.39 2.16 -2.93
N PRO A 94 9.18 1.56 -2.00
CA PRO A 94 10.63 1.67 -1.98
C PRO A 94 11.32 0.95 -3.13
N THR A 95 10.75 -0.15 -3.61
CA THR A 95 11.36 -1.00 -4.63
C THR A 95 10.48 -1.14 -5.87
N ARG A 96 11.11 -1.59 -6.97
CA ARG A 96 10.42 -1.85 -8.24
C ARG A 96 9.47 -3.03 -8.10
N GLU A 97 9.92 -4.07 -7.45
CA GLU A 97 9.21 -5.33 -7.24
C GLU A 97 7.91 -5.08 -6.48
N LEU A 98 7.96 -4.28 -5.41
CA LEU A 98 6.76 -3.90 -4.67
C LEU A 98 5.80 -3.08 -5.54
N ALA A 99 6.31 -2.09 -6.27
CA ALA A 99 5.48 -1.28 -7.15
C ALA A 99 4.81 -2.14 -8.25
N GLU A 100 5.51 -3.13 -8.81
CA GLU A 100 4.95 -4.10 -9.77
C GLU A 100 3.85 -4.95 -9.14
N GLN A 101 4.04 -5.42 -7.91
CA GLN A 101 3.02 -6.18 -7.17
C GLN A 101 1.76 -5.35 -6.95
N VAL A 102 1.90 -4.11 -6.47
CA VAL A 102 0.76 -3.20 -6.27
C VAL A 102 0.03 -2.92 -7.59
N ARG A 103 0.77 -2.64 -8.65
CA ARG A 103 0.18 -2.40 -9.98
C ARG A 103 -0.55 -3.64 -10.51
N SER A 104 -0.03 -4.85 -10.25
CA SER A 104 -0.68 -6.10 -10.63
C SER A 104 -2.03 -6.26 -9.93
N VAL A 105 -2.09 -5.97 -8.62
CA VAL A 105 -3.34 -5.98 -7.85
C VAL A 105 -4.32 -4.90 -8.38
N ALA A 106 -3.83 -3.68 -8.61
CA ALA A 106 -4.65 -2.61 -9.18
C ALA A 106 -5.24 -3.01 -10.56
N LYS A 107 -4.46 -3.69 -11.39
CA LYS A 107 -4.93 -4.21 -12.68
C LYS A 107 -6.03 -5.28 -12.49
N ALA A 108 -5.88 -6.20 -11.54
CA ALA A 108 -6.89 -7.20 -11.25
C ALA A 108 -8.22 -6.54 -10.82
N VAL A 109 -8.17 -5.54 -9.92
CA VAL A 109 -9.34 -4.76 -9.52
C VAL A 109 -9.98 -4.04 -10.71
N SER A 110 -9.16 -3.49 -11.62
CA SER A 110 -9.66 -2.73 -12.78
C SER A 110 -10.45 -3.54 -13.80
N HIS A 111 -10.43 -4.86 -13.74
CA HIS A 111 -11.28 -5.70 -14.57
C HIS A 111 -12.78 -5.57 -14.22
N HIS A 112 -13.08 -5.33 -12.95
CA HIS A 112 -14.44 -5.17 -12.44
C HIS A 112 -14.82 -3.70 -12.24
N CYS A 113 -13.95 -2.90 -11.64
CA CYS A 113 -14.14 -1.47 -11.46
C CYS A 113 -13.18 -0.70 -12.38
N LYS A 114 -13.69 -0.10 -13.48
CA LYS A 114 -12.86 0.47 -14.55
C LYS A 114 -12.09 1.71 -14.13
N PHE A 115 -10.77 1.62 -14.14
CA PHE A 115 -9.82 2.73 -14.01
C PHE A 115 -8.50 2.37 -14.72
N SER A 116 -7.68 3.37 -15.00
CA SER A 116 -6.37 3.21 -15.63
C SER A 116 -5.26 3.28 -14.59
N SER A 117 -4.31 2.33 -14.65
CA SER A 117 -3.15 2.31 -13.76
C SER A 117 -1.86 2.02 -14.51
N GLU A 118 -0.77 2.74 -14.19
CA GLU A 118 0.53 2.53 -14.83
C GLU A 118 1.69 2.58 -13.84
N LEU A 119 2.78 1.93 -14.22
CA LEU A 119 3.99 1.77 -13.44
C LEU A 119 5.06 2.79 -13.86
N ILE A 120 5.60 3.54 -12.89
CA ILE A 120 6.62 4.57 -13.08
C ILE A 120 7.82 4.27 -12.17
N ILE A 121 8.76 3.49 -12.67
CA ILE A 121 9.90 2.95 -11.89
C ILE A 121 11.24 3.18 -12.57
N GLY A 122 12.31 3.14 -11.79
CA GLY A 122 13.68 3.13 -12.32
C GLY A 122 13.96 1.84 -13.13
N GLY A 123 14.97 1.89 -14.01
CA GLY A 123 15.35 0.75 -14.85
C GLY A 123 14.61 0.67 -16.18
N GLU A 124 13.38 1.18 -16.24
CA GLU A 124 12.62 1.29 -17.47
C GLU A 124 13.02 2.51 -18.31
N LYS A 125 12.79 2.43 -19.63
CA LYS A 125 13.09 3.53 -20.56
C LYS A 125 12.28 4.77 -20.23
N PHE A 126 12.95 5.86 -19.89
CA PHE A 126 12.31 7.13 -19.49
C PHE A 126 11.36 7.68 -20.56
N ALA A 127 11.74 7.61 -21.83
CA ALA A 127 10.92 8.06 -22.95
C ALA A 127 9.60 7.29 -23.08
N THR A 128 9.62 5.97 -22.82
CA THR A 128 8.40 5.14 -22.82
C THR A 128 7.46 5.57 -21.71
N GLN A 129 7.98 5.79 -20.50
CA GLN A 129 7.17 6.27 -19.37
C GLN A 129 6.59 7.67 -19.62
N ARG A 130 7.37 8.57 -20.28
CA ARG A 130 6.85 9.87 -20.70
C ARG A 130 5.64 9.74 -21.62
N GLN A 131 5.71 8.87 -22.65
CA GLN A 131 4.59 8.62 -23.57
C GLN A 131 3.37 8.03 -22.85
N VAL A 132 3.59 7.18 -21.86
CA VAL A 132 2.51 6.62 -21.03
C VAL A 132 1.85 7.70 -20.19
N LEU A 133 2.62 8.61 -19.60
CA LEU A 133 2.12 9.73 -18.80
C LEU A 133 1.33 10.78 -19.63
N ASP A 134 1.53 10.84 -20.94
CA ASP A 134 0.72 11.68 -21.84
C ASP A 134 -0.74 11.20 -21.95
N ARG A 135 -1.06 10.00 -21.44
CA ARG A 135 -2.43 9.50 -21.32
C ARG A 135 -3.08 10.03 -20.03
N SER A 136 -4.41 9.95 -19.99
CA SER A 136 -5.17 10.19 -18.77
C SER A 136 -5.09 8.95 -17.88
N LEU A 137 -4.28 8.98 -16.83
CA LEU A 137 -4.08 7.90 -15.89
C LEU A 137 -4.76 8.24 -14.56
N ASP A 138 -5.52 7.29 -14.03
CA ASP A 138 -6.15 7.44 -12.72
C ASP A 138 -5.16 7.19 -11.58
N VAL A 139 -4.41 6.10 -11.70
CA VAL A 139 -3.48 5.63 -10.68
C VAL A 139 -2.07 5.55 -11.26
N VAL A 140 -1.12 6.17 -10.60
CA VAL A 140 0.31 5.98 -10.86
C VAL A 140 0.91 5.24 -9.67
N VAL A 141 1.56 4.11 -9.96
CA VAL A 141 2.32 3.33 -8.97
C VAL A 141 3.80 3.45 -9.30
N GLY A 142 4.65 3.72 -8.33
CA GLY A 142 6.08 3.81 -8.66
C GLY A 142 7.02 4.03 -7.50
N THR A 143 8.29 4.28 -7.85
CA THR A 143 9.35 4.55 -6.87
C THR A 143 9.65 6.04 -6.78
N PRO A 144 10.02 6.56 -5.59
CA PRO A 144 10.13 8.01 -5.33
C PRO A 144 10.99 8.75 -6.35
N GLY A 145 12.21 8.33 -6.53
CA GLY A 145 13.18 9.04 -7.39
C GLY A 145 12.74 9.11 -8.86
N ARG A 146 12.07 8.08 -9.40
CA ARG A 146 11.57 8.10 -10.78
C ARG A 146 10.35 9.02 -10.93
N ILE A 147 9.44 8.99 -9.97
CA ILE A 147 8.27 9.89 -9.93
C ILE A 147 8.74 11.35 -9.87
N ILE A 148 9.64 11.66 -8.95
CA ILE A 148 10.21 13.02 -8.80
C ILE A 148 10.88 13.48 -10.09
N LYS A 149 11.67 12.61 -10.73
CA LYS A 149 12.33 12.95 -12.00
C LYS A 149 11.31 13.32 -13.09
N HIS A 150 10.20 12.59 -13.23
CA HIS A 150 9.13 12.95 -14.16
C HIS A 150 8.43 14.26 -13.78
N CYS A 151 8.31 14.57 -12.48
CA CYS A 151 7.78 15.85 -12.03
C CYS A 151 8.70 17.01 -12.40
N GLU A 152 10.02 16.87 -12.20
CA GLU A 152 11.03 17.86 -12.52
C GLU A 152 11.09 18.18 -14.02
N GLU A 153 10.91 17.16 -14.86
CA GLU A 153 10.90 17.33 -16.32
C GLU A 153 9.53 17.72 -16.91
N GLY A 154 8.51 17.99 -16.07
CA GLY A 154 7.18 18.40 -16.52
C GLY A 154 6.38 17.30 -17.23
N ASN A 155 6.75 16.04 -17.00
CA ASN A 155 6.03 14.89 -17.53
C ASN A 155 4.93 14.38 -16.57
N LEU A 156 4.94 14.84 -15.31
CA LEU A 156 3.98 14.45 -14.29
C LEU A 156 3.69 15.65 -13.37
N PHE A 157 2.42 15.94 -13.15
CA PHE A 157 1.97 17.01 -12.26
C PHE A 157 1.07 16.43 -11.17
N LEU A 158 1.34 16.74 -9.92
CA LEU A 158 0.63 16.21 -8.76
C LEU A 158 -0.58 17.09 -8.34
N SER A 159 -0.92 18.11 -9.11
CA SER A 159 -2.00 19.07 -8.76
C SER A 159 -3.38 18.41 -8.61
N ASN A 160 -3.63 17.33 -9.35
CA ASN A 160 -4.92 16.62 -9.33
C ASN A 160 -4.90 15.39 -8.41
N VAL A 161 -3.79 15.12 -7.73
CA VAL A 161 -3.69 14.00 -6.80
C VAL A 161 -4.55 14.30 -5.58
N THR A 162 -5.49 13.43 -5.33
CA THR A 162 -6.36 13.42 -4.15
C THR A 162 -5.91 12.40 -3.11
N HIS A 163 -5.30 11.30 -3.55
CA HIS A 163 -4.82 10.25 -2.65
C HIS A 163 -3.34 9.96 -2.88
N VAL A 164 -2.58 9.95 -1.80
CA VAL A 164 -1.18 9.48 -1.78
C VAL A 164 -1.09 8.30 -0.83
N ILE A 165 -0.56 7.20 -1.33
CA ILE A 165 -0.26 6.00 -0.55
C ILE A 165 1.27 5.84 -0.49
N LEU A 166 1.81 5.73 0.73
CA LEU A 166 3.20 5.39 0.98
C LEU A 166 3.23 3.95 1.49
N ASP A 167 3.56 3.00 0.61
CA ASP A 167 3.64 1.59 0.97
C ASP A 167 5.06 1.22 1.42
N GLU A 168 5.18 0.34 2.42
CA GLU A 168 6.44 0.04 3.12
C GLU A 168 7.19 1.32 3.54
N ALA A 169 6.50 2.20 4.24
CA ALA A 169 7.04 3.50 4.61
C ALA A 169 8.29 3.41 5.49
N ASP A 170 8.41 2.40 6.34
CA ASP A 170 9.62 2.09 7.08
C ASP A 170 10.83 1.93 6.13
N THR A 171 10.70 1.09 5.12
CA THR A 171 11.74 0.87 4.12
C THR A 171 12.02 2.14 3.28
N LEU A 172 10.97 2.91 2.92
CA LEU A 172 11.14 4.19 2.20
C LEU A 172 12.05 5.16 2.98
N PHE A 173 11.83 5.30 4.28
CA PHE A 173 12.63 6.21 5.10
C PHE A 173 14.01 5.65 5.42
N GLU A 174 14.16 4.35 5.64
CA GLU A 174 15.45 3.69 5.85
C GLU A 174 16.35 3.75 4.62
N ALA A 175 15.76 3.64 3.42
CA ALA A 175 16.47 3.81 2.16
C ALA A 175 16.84 5.26 1.82
N GLY A 176 16.46 6.23 2.65
CA GLY A 176 16.84 7.63 2.51
C GLY A 176 15.93 8.47 1.61
N PHE A 177 14.73 7.98 1.25
CA PHE A 177 13.78 8.71 0.39
C PHE A 177 12.94 9.77 1.14
N GLY A 178 13.36 10.22 2.31
CA GLY A 178 12.60 11.18 3.12
C GLY A 178 12.30 12.49 2.41
N ASP A 179 13.24 13.04 1.67
CA ASP A 179 13.05 14.32 0.95
C ASP A 179 12.12 14.18 -0.25
N GLU A 180 12.23 13.07 -1.00
CA GLU A 180 11.31 12.76 -2.09
C GLU A 180 9.89 12.59 -1.57
N VAL A 181 9.71 11.85 -0.46
CA VAL A 181 8.41 11.66 0.18
C VAL A 181 7.80 13.00 0.60
N ARG A 182 8.55 13.88 1.25
CA ARG A 182 8.08 15.25 1.58
C ARG A 182 7.61 16.01 0.34
N ARG A 183 8.37 15.93 -0.75
CA ARG A 183 8.00 16.59 -2.02
C ARG A 183 6.70 16.03 -2.60
N LEU A 184 6.47 14.71 -2.48
CA LEU A 184 5.26 14.05 -2.95
C LEU A 184 4.04 14.36 -2.08
N LEU A 185 4.22 14.69 -0.79
CA LEU A 185 3.14 15.07 0.13
C LEU A 185 2.71 16.54 -0.01
N ARG A 186 3.56 17.44 -0.56
CA ARG A 186 3.24 18.88 -0.71
C ARG A 186 1.87 19.18 -1.34
N PRO A 187 1.38 18.44 -2.36
CA PRO A 187 0.06 18.71 -2.92
C PRO A 187 -1.09 18.52 -1.94
N LEU A 188 -0.93 17.62 -0.96
CA LEU A 188 -1.92 17.37 0.09
C LEU A 188 -1.96 18.51 1.10
N GLN A 189 -0.79 19.10 1.41
CA GLN A 189 -0.64 20.19 2.37
C GLN A 189 -1.21 21.53 1.85
N LYS A 190 -1.04 21.79 0.54
CA LYS A 190 -1.49 23.06 -0.07
C LYS A 190 -3.01 23.20 -0.17
N ASN A 191 -3.72 22.08 -0.36
CA ASN A 191 -5.17 22.02 -0.43
C ASN A 191 -5.61 20.71 0.24
N PRO A 192 -5.76 20.70 1.56
CA PRO A 192 -6.06 19.47 2.30
C PRO A 192 -7.49 18.96 2.07
N GLU A 193 -8.41 19.85 1.72
CA GLU A 193 -9.82 19.53 1.57
C GLU A 193 -10.04 18.44 0.50
N GLY A 194 -10.70 17.35 0.86
CA GLY A 194 -10.96 16.21 -0.02
C GLY A 194 -9.73 15.39 -0.39
N LYS A 195 -8.60 15.56 0.32
CA LYS A 195 -7.35 14.81 0.06
C LYS A 195 -6.99 13.88 1.20
N GLN A 196 -6.41 12.75 0.86
CA GLN A 196 -6.07 11.70 1.81
C GLN A 196 -4.64 11.18 1.61
N CYS A 197 -3.96 10.92 2.73
CA CYS A 197 -2.71 10.17 2.75
C CYS A 197 -2.88 8.89 3.56
N ILE A 198 -2.40 7.78 3.00
CA ILE A 198 -2.38 6.48 3.66
C ILE A 198 -0.93 6.03 3.71
N VAL A 199 -0.41 5.90 4.91
CA VAL A 199 0.94 5.41 5.18
C VAL A 199 0.85 3.98 5.64
N VAL A 200 1.51 3.08 4.96
CA VAL A 200 1.47 1.65 5.25
C VAL A 200 2.85 1.19 5.68
N SER A 201 2.94 0.50 6.81
CA SER A 201 4.21 0.01 7.35
C SER A 201 4.06 -1.39 7.92
N ALA A 202 5.10 -2.20 7.82
CA ALA A 202 5.17 -3.50 8.48
C ALA A 202 5.62 -3.36 9.95
N THR A 203 6.38 -2.33 10.24
CA THR A 203 6.88 -2.05 11.59
C THR A 203 6.24 -0.78 12.14
N MET A 204 6.03 -0.79 13.45
CA MET A 204 5.53 0.36 14.21
C MET A 204 6.68 1.31 14.58
N ALA A 205 7.58 1.59 13.64
CA ALA A 205 8.70 2.46 13.92
C ALA A 205 8.17 3.85 14.32
N GLU A 206 8.30 4.21 15.61
CA GLU A 206 7.99 5.56 16.10
C GLU A 206 8.64 6.64 15.24
N LYS A 207 9.77 6.31 14.61
CA LYS A 207 10.48 7.17 13.68
C LYS A 207 9.64 7.49 12.44
N VAL A 208 8.97 6.49 11.85
CA VAL A 208 8.05 6.68 10.70
C VAL A 208 6.88 7.56 11.12
N ALA A 209 6.24 7.23 12.24
CA ALA A 209 5.14 8.00 12.78
C ALA A 209 5.53 9.47 13.01
N LYS A 210 6.68 9.74 13.66
CA LYS A 210 7.20 11.09 13.91
C LYS A 210 7.48 11.85 12.62
N MET A 211 8.11 11.21 11.62
CA MET A 211 8.44 11.86 10.36
C MET A 211 7.19 12.21 9.55
N VAL A 212 6.20 11.32 9.52
CA VAL A 212 4.97 11.55 8.78
C VAL A 212 4.04 12.52 9.52
N SER A 213 3.94 12.44 10.84
CA SER A 213 3.13 13.38 11.64
C SER A 213 3.64 14.83 11.57
N ALA A 214 4.93 15.02 11.31
CA ALA A 214 5.48 16.38 11.06
C ALA A 214 4.94 17.00 9.76
N GLU A 215 4.62 16.16 8.77
CA GLU A 215 4.07 16.58 7.48
C GLU A 215 2.52 16.57 7.46
N LEU A 216 1.90 15.70 8.26
CA LEU A 216 0.46 15.46 8.35
C LEU A 216 0.05 15.38 9.83
N PRO A 217 -0.27 16.52 10.47
CA PRO A 217 -0.58 16.57 11.91
C PRO A 217 -1.79 15.73 12.33
N ASP A 218 -2.79 15.58 11.43
CA ASP A 218 -4.05 14.87 11.70
C ASP A 218 -3.98 13.37 11.36
N LEU A 219 -2.77 12.80 11.31
CA LEU A 219 -2.55 11.39 11.00
C LEU A 219 -3.11 10.49 12.10
N GLN A 220 -4.13 9.72 11.75
CA GLN A 220 -4.76 8.74 12.63
C GLN A 220 -4.08 7.36 12.46
N ARG A 221 -4.07 6.57 13.53
CA ARG A 221 -3.43 5.25 13.52
C ARG A 221 -4.46 4.13 13.47
N ILE A 222 -4.16 3.13 12.64
CA ILE A 222 -4.92 1.89 12.52
C ILE A 222 -4.00 0.73 12.82
N ASP A 223 -4.20 0.10 13.97
CA ASP A 223 -3.43 -1.07 14.41
C ASP A 223 -4.32 -2.31 14.40
N THR A 224 -3.78 -3.43 13.96
CA THR A 224 -4.47 -4.71 14.10
C THR A 224 -4.14 -5.36 15.44
N PRO A 225 -5.09 -6.10 16.03
CA PRO A 225 -4.82 -6.87 17.26
C PRO A 225 -3.70 -7.91 17.11
N SER A 226 -3.38 -8.30 15.86
CA SER A 226 -2.29 -9.24 15.52
C SER A 226 -0.93 -8.57 15.34
N LEU A 227 -0.86 -7.24 15.39
CA LEU A 227 0.41 -6.52 15.32
C LEU A 227 1.31 -6.94 16.49
N HIS A 228 2.54 -7.31 16.23
CA HIS A 228 3.52 -7.85 17.19
C HIS A 228 3.25 -9.28 17.69
N LYS A 229 2.26 -9.99 17.17
CA LYS A 229 2.08 -11.41 17.48
C LYS A 229 2.74 -12.27 16.43
N SER A 230 3.47 -13.30 16.85
CA SER A 230 3.93 -14.34 15.93
C SER A 230 2.75 -15.04 15.29
N ALA A 231 2.89 -15.48 14.04
CA ALA A 231 1.84 -16.25 13.39
C ALA A 231 1.49 -17.49 14.25
N PRO A 232 0.22 -17.71 14.59
CA PRO A 232 -0.18 -18.75 15.56
C PRO A 232 0.21 -20.17 15.13
N ASN A 233 0.44 -20.37 13.85
CA ASN A 233 0.82 -21.67 13.26
C ASN A 233 2.33 -21.83 13.10
N LEU A 234 3.14 -20.86 13.54
CA LEU A 234 4.59 -20.91 13.42
C LEU A 234 5.19 -21.51 14.70
N ARG A 235 5.90 -22.62 14.54
CA ARG A 235 6.67 -23.21 15.63
C ARG A 235 8.08 -22.65 15.60
N HIS A 236 8.45 -21.94 16.66
CA HIS A 236 9.81 -21.43 16.85
C HIS A 236 10.68 -22.51 17.50
N ARG A 237 11.87 -22.74 16.95
CA ARG A 237 12.92 -23.55 17.53
C ARG A 237 14.20 -22.72 17.59
N PHE A 238 14.71 -22.53 18.78
CA PHE A 238 15.99 -21.86 18.98
C PHE A 238 17.12 -22.88 18.89
N VAL A 239 18.16 -22.54 18.16
CA VAL A 239 19.38 -23.32 18.03
C VAL A 239 20.53 -22.46 18.56
N ASP A 240 21.22 -22.97 19.56
CA ASP A 240 22.36 -22.27 20.11
C ASP A 240 23.55 -22.35 19.15
N CYS A 241 24.11 -21.20 18.80
CA CYS A 241 25.21 -21.04 17.86
C CYS A 241 26.36 -20.31 18.54
N PRO A 242 27.18 -20.99 19.35
CA PRO A 242 28.34 -20.36 19.96
C PRO A 242 29.28 -19.83 18.89
N GLY A 243 29.98 -18.74 19.17
CA GLY A 243 30.66 -17.82 18.26
C GLY A 243 31.65 -18.39 17.22
N SER A 244 32.03 -19.67 17.32
CA SER A 244 32.93 -20.36 16.35
C SER A 244 32.19 -21.28 15.34
N VAL A 245 30.86 -21.36 15.41
CA VAL A 245 30.07 -22.29 14.59
C VAL A 245 29.62 -21.62 13.30
N ASP A 246 29.81 -22.33 12.19
CA ASP A 246 29.28 -21.88 10.89
C ASP A 246 27.75 -21.97 10.90
N LYS A 247 27.11 -20.80 11.00
CA LYS A 247 25.65 -20.67 11.00
C LYS A 247 25.00 -21.19 9.72
N MET A 248 25.69 -21.06 8.58
CA MET A 248 25.16 -21.53 7.29
C MET A 248 25.12 -23.05 7.25
N ALA A 249 26.13 -23.74 7.77
CA ALA A 249 26.14 -25.20 7.87
C ALA A 249 24.98 -25.71 8.75
N ILE A 250 24.66 -25.02 9.85
CA ILE A 250 23.51 -25.36 10.70
C ILE A 250 22.19 -25.16 9.93
N VAL A 251 22.04 -24.06 9.21
CA VAL A 251 20.85 -23.78 8.39
C VAL A 251 20.67 -24.85 7.33
N GLU A 252 21.73 -25.21 6.59
CA GLU A 252 21.69 -26.27 5.58
C GLU A 252 21.30 -27.62 6.18
N GLN A 253 21.80 -27.97 7.36
CA GLN A 253 21.46 -29.19 8.06
C GLN A 253 19.99 -29.24 8.46
N ILE A 254 19.45 -28.13 8.99
CA ILE A 254 18.02 -28.00 9.38
C ILE A 254 17.13 -28.12 8.16
N VAL A 255 17.42 -27.34 7.11
CA VAL A 255 16.61 -27.33 5.87
C VAL A 255 16.63 -28.70 5.20
N SER A 256 17.81 -29.34 5.10
CA SER A 256 17.93 -30.66 4.51
C SER A 256 17.20 -31.74 5.32
N GLY A 257 17.23 -31.64 6.64
CA GLY A 257 16.50 -32.53 7.55
C GLY A 257 14.99 -32.38 7.43
N ASP A 258 14.51 -31.13 7.42
CA ASP A 258 13.07 -30.84 7.31
C ASP A 258 12.54 -31.18 5.91
N PHE A 259 13.30 -30.94 4.84
CA PHE A 259 12.95 -31.35 3.48
C PHE A 259 12.77 -32.88 3.37
N ARG A 260 13.70 -33.66 3.93
CA ARG A 260 13.59 -35.14 3.96
C ARG A 260 12.39 -35.65 4.78
N SER A 261 11.97 -34.88 5.79
CA SER A 261 10.84 -35.22 6.65
C SER A 261 9.49 -34.69 6.10
N GLY A 262 9.48 -33.99 4.96
CA GLY A 262 8.30 -33.37 4.36
C GLY A 262 7.74 -32.17 5.15
N LYS A 263 8.53 -31.60 6.05
CA LYS A 263 8.14 -30.38 6.80
C LYS A 263 8.47 -29.13 6.00
N LYS A 264 7.61 -28.13 6.10
CA LYS A 264 7.91 -26.76 5.60
C LYS A 264 8.72 -26.04 6.64
N THR A 265 9.90 -25.59 6.27
CA THR A 265 10.81 -24.77 7.07
C THR A 265 10.61 -23.30 6.74
#